data_574c5fd1147464ba6423caacc2d5c5f0
#
_entry.id   574c5fd1147464ba6423caacc2d5c5f0
#
_cell.length_a   1.000
_cell.length_b   1.000
_cell.length_c   1.000
_cell.angle_alpha   90.00
_cell.angle_beta   90.00
_cell.angle_gamma   90.00
#
_symmetry.space_group_name_H-M   'P 1'
#
loop_
_entity.id
_entity.type
_entity.pdbx_description
1 polymer ?
#
loop_
_entity_poly.entity_id
_entity_poly.type
_entity_poly.pdbx_seq_one_letter_code
_entity_poly.pdbx_strand_id
1 'polypeptide(L)'
;MYRTQPAAELELTADTDPDGGRWLRCGERFDVLRVPEPAGRWALRRLLGYGQRALMPGPVGLEEPGPDGAGAPDAAAEQAACLYLVAPGAKDDLPELLEWLDWGGIELGLGAYGAGERVREPRVWLHDPRTPAPEVVALLATIAQCCSRRMLLRALPGPRPENR
;
A
#
# COMPACT_ATOMS: atom_id res chain seq x y z
N MET A 1 -7.90 -14.64 9.39
CA MET A 1 -9.08 -13.84 9.05
C MET A 1 -9.52 -13.08 10.30
N TYR A 2 -9.16 -11.83 10.38
CA TYR A 2 -9.49 -11.03 11.55
C TYR A 2 -10.87 -10.39 11.34
N ARG A 3 -11.84 -10.80 12.15
CA ARG A 3 -13.12 -10.10 12.29
C ARG A 3 -12.83 -8.84 13.08
N THR A 4 -12.82 -7.71 12.41
CA THR A 4 -12.26 -6.50 12.96
C THR A 4 -13.34 -5.58 13.46
N GLN A 5 -13.30 -5.31 14.77
CA GLN A 5 -13.68 -3.97 15.21
C GLN A 5 -12.55 -3.04 14.75
N PRO A 6 -12.84 -1.99 14.03
CA PRO A 6 -11.82 -1.04 13.63
C PRO A 6 -11.13 -0.47 14.87
N ALA A 7 -9.85 -0.20 14.77
CA ALA A 7 -9.14 0.49 15.83
C ALA A 7 -9.79 1.84 16.09
N ALA A 8 -9.82 2.27 17.33
CA ALA A 8 -10.40 3.55 17.71
C ALA A 8 -9.82 4.72 16.89
N GLU A 9 -8.56 4.62 16.47
CA GLU A 9 -7.91 5.60 15.61
C GLU A 9 -8.47 5.63 14.19
N LEU A 10 -8.84 4.48 13.64
CA LEU A 10 -9.47 4.40 12.32
C LEU A 10 -10.92 4.93 12.37
N GLU A 11 -11.64 4.68 13.44
CA GLU A 11 -12.98 5.22 13.63
C GLU A 11 -12.99 6.75 13.69
N LEU A 12 -11.98 7.35 14.32
CA LEU A 12 -11.87 8.81 14.43
C LEU A 12 -11.59 9.50 13.08
N THR A 13 -11.08 8.75 12.12
CA THR A 13 -10.74 9.28 10.78
C THR A 13 -11.72 8.84 9.69
N ALA A 14 -12.69 8.00 10.03
CA ALA A 14 -13.64 7.46 9.06
C ALA A 14 -14.79 8.41 8.82
N ASP A 15 -15.02 8.73 7.55
CA ASP A 15 -16.20 9.42 7.07
C ASP A 15 -17.11 8.41 6.34
N THR A 16 -18.41 8.55 6.48
CA THR A 16 -19.37 7.70 5.78
C THR A 16 -20.11 8.52 4.74
N ASP A 17 -20.06 8.07 3.49
CA ASP A 17 -20.86 8.68 2.43
C ASP A 17 -22.34 8.31 2.57
N PRO A 18 -23.27 9.12 2.01
CA PRO A 18 -24.70 8.81 1.98
C PRO A 18 -25.02 7.43 1.39
N ASP A 19 -24.17 6.93 0.50
CA ASP A 19 -24.29 5.61 -0.14
C ASP A 19 -23.73 4.47 0.71
N GLY A 20 -23.29 4.75 1.94
CA GLY A 20 -22.75 3.76 2.89
C GLY A 20 -21.27 3.40 2.69
N GLY A 21 -20.57 4.07 1.79
CA GLY A 21 -19.13 3.91 1.62
C GLY A 21 -18.38 4.57 2.79
N ARG A 22 -17.39 3.85 3.34
CA ARG A 22 -16.51 4.40 4.38
C ARG A 22 -15.19 4.86 3.76
N TRP A 23 -14.77 6.05 4.16
CA TRP A 23 -13.54 6.69 3.71
C TRP A 23 -12.67 7.03 4.89
N LEU A 24 -11.37 6.83 4.75
CA LEU A 24 -10.36 7.19 5.74
C LEU A 24 -9.71 8.52 5.35
N ARG A 25 -9.74 9.49 6.25
CA ARG A 25 -9.06 10.77 6.06
C ARG A 25 -7.58 10.64 6.37
N CYS A 26 -6.73 11.04 5.43
CA CYS A 26 -5.28 10.99 5.58
C CYS A 26 -4.74 12.33 6.11
N GLY A 27 -3.55 12.28 6.69
CA GLY A 27 -2.80 13.46 7.12
C GLY A 27 -2.94 13.84 8.58
N GLU A 28 -3.94 13.33 9.31
CA GLU A 28 -4.13 13.61 10.73
C GLU A 28 -3.44 12.57 11.62
N ARG A 29 -3.79 11.30 11.43
CA ARG A 29 -3.28 10.19 12.24
C ARG A 29 -2.40 9.24 11.47
N PHE A 30 -2.56 9.20 10.18
CA PHE A 30 -1.75 8.41 9.25
C PHE A 30 -1.78 9.02 7.86
N ASP A 31 -0.76 8.70 7.08
CA ASP A 31 -0.77 8.78 5.64
C ASP A 31 -0.93 7.36 5.07
N VAL A 32 -1.24 7.24 3.80
CA VAL A 32 -1.38 5.95 3.13
C VAL A 32 -0.37 5.84 2.01
N LEU A 33 0.39 4.77 2.03
CA LEU A 33 1.29 4.41 0.95
C LEU A 33 0.61 3.34 0.09
N ARG A 34 0.41 3.64 -1.18
CA ARG A 34 -0.17 2.72 -2.15
C ARG A 34 0.94 1.92 -2.82
N VAL A 35 0.95 0.61 -2.62
CA VAL A 35 1.97 -0.31 -3.14
C VAL A 35 1.32 -1.27 -4.12
N PRO A 36 1.75 -1.30 -5.40
CA PRO A 36 1.14 -2.17 -6.40
C PRO A 36 1.30 -3.64 -6.03
N GLU A 37 0.31 -4.46 -6.36
CA GLU A 37 0.43 -5.91 -6.23
C GLU A 37 1.25 -6.50 -7.41
N PRO A 38 1.94 -7.58 -7.19
CA PRO A 38 2.09 -8.38 -5.96
C PRO A 38 3.16 -7.85 -4.98
N ALA A 39 3.85 -6.76 -5.34
CA ALA A 39 4.95 -6.20 -4.53
C ALA A 39 4.51 -5.87 -3.10
N GLY A 40 3.29 -5.34 -2.92
CA GLY A 40 2.74 -5.03 -1.61
C GLY A 40 2.64 -6.25 -0.69
N ARG A 41 2.20 -7.38 -1.23
CA ARG A 41 2.13 -8.65 -0.48
C ARG A 41 3.51 -9.23 -0.18
N TRP A 42 4.43 -9.14 -1.11
CA TRP A 42 5.81 -9.60 -0.90
C TRP A 42 6.51 -8.79 0.20
N ALA A 43 6.32 -7.47 0.18
CA ALA A 43 6.87 -6.60 1.20
C ALA A 43 6.30 -6.93 2.58
N LEU A 44 5.00 -7.11 2.70
CA LEU A 44 4.36 -7.48 3.96
C LEU A 44 4.93 -8.79 4.51
N ARG A 45 5.02 -9.82 3.68
CA ARG A 45 5.58 -11.12 4.07
C ARG A 45 7.02 -10.99 4.54
N ARG A 46 7.84 -10.18 3.86
CA ARG A 46 9.22 -9.93 4.24
C ARG A 46 9.34 -9.21 5.57
N LEU A 47 8.58 -8.14 5.75
CA LEU A 47 8.59 -7.34 6.97
C LEU A 47 8.20 -8.18 8.19
N LEU A 48 7.17 -8.99 8.06
CA LEU A 48 6.74 -9.92 9.11
C LEU A 48 7.80 -11.00 9.37
N GLY A 49 8.49 -11.45 8.33
CA GLY A 49 9.53 -12.47 8.41
C GLY A 49 10.79 -12.00 9.15
N TYR A 50 11.08 -10.71 9.17
CA TYR A 50 12.22 -10.18 9.93
C TYR A 50 12.04 -10.31 11.44
N GLY A 51 10.80 -10.32 11.94
CA GLY A 51 10.51 -10.42 13.37
C GLY A 51 11.03 -9.27 14.22
N GLN A 52 11.47 -8.19 13.59
CA GLN A 52 12.03 -7.02 14.28
C GLN A 52 10.95 -5.98 14.53
N ARG A 53 10.79 -5.60 15.80
CA ARG A 53 9.77 -4.61 16.19
C ARG A 53 9.90 -3.29 15.42
N ALA A 54 11.12 -2.83 15.16
CA ALA A 54 11.38 -1.59 14.43
C ALA A 54 10.97 -1.63 12.95
N LEU A 55 10.81 -2.82 12.38
CA LEU A 55 10.42 -3.05 10.99
C LEU A 55 8.99 -3.59 10.84
N MET A 56 8.24 -3.65 11.94
CA MET A 56 6.88 -4.16 11.90
C MET A 56 5.98 -3.20 11.11
N PRO A 57 5.21 -3.72 10.15
CA PRO A 57 4.22 -2.91 9.46
C PRO A 57 3.09 -2.51 10.40
N GLY A 58 2.44 -1.42 10.08
CA GLY A 58 1.18 -1.03 10.67
C GLY A 58 0.01 -1.71 9.98
N PRO A 59 -1.16 -1.07 9.97
CA PRO A 59 -2.30 -1.59 9.23
C PRO A 59 -1.99 -1.70 7.73
N VAL A 60 -2.31 -2.83 7.13
CA VAL A 60 -2.17 -3.05 5.69
C VAL A 60 -3.46 -3.65 5.17
N GLY A 61 -4.09 -2.97 4.24
CA GLY A 61 -5.34 -3.40 3.62
C GLY A 61 -5.22 -3.55 2.11
N LEU A 62 -6.18 -4.23 1.52
CA LEU A 62 -6.34 -4.28 0.07
C LEU A 62 -7.14 -3.08 -0.41
N GLU A 63 -6.65 -2.41 -1.44
CA GLU A 63 -7.39 -1.34 -2.09
C GLU A 63 -8.68 -1.88 -2.70
N GLU A 64 -9.81 -1.23 -2.38
CA GLU A 64 -11.06 -1.53 -3.02
C GLU A 64 -11.10 -0.94 -4.43
N PRO A 65 -11.51 -1.71 -5.44
CA PRO A 65 -11.71 -1.17 -6.77
C PRO A 65 -12.80 -0.09 -6.72
N GLY A 66 -12.52 1.06 -7.31
CA GLY A 66 -13.49 2.13 -7.42
C GLY A 66 -14.69 1.72 -8.29
N PRO A 67 -15.83 2.41 -8.15
CA PRO A 67 -17.02 2.14 -8.96
C PRO A 67 -16.79 2.30 -10.48
N ASP A 68 -15.76 3.06 -10.85
CA ASP A 68 -15.37 3.28 -12.25
C ASP A 68 -14.39 2.23 -12.78
N GLY A 69 -14.06 1.22 -11.96
CA GLY A 69 -13.12 0.14 -12.29
C GLY A 69 -13.67 -0.94 -13.23
N ALA A 70 -14.61 -0.61 -14.09
CA ALA A 70 -15.09 -1.49 -15.17
C ALA A 70 -14.13 -1.53 -16.36
N GLY A 71 -12.81 -1.60 -16.06
CA GLY A 71 -11.81 -1.91 -17.05
C GLY A 71 -11.73 -3.41 -17.33
N ALA A 72 -11.12 -3.78 -18.45
CA ALA A 72 -10.84 -5.18 -18.77
C ALA A 72 -10.18 -5.91 -17.59
N PRO A 73 -10.47 -7.20 -17.37
CA PRO A 73 -9.96 -7.97 -16.22
C PRO A 73 -8.43 -7.89 -16.05
N ASP A 74 -7.70 -7.77 -17.12
CA ASP A 74 -6.26 -7.62 -17.10
C ASP A 74 -5.80 -6.25 -16.54
N ALA A 75 -6.54 -5.18 -16.88
CA ALA A 75 -6.27 -3.85 -16.35
C ALA A 75 -6.57 -3.73 -14.85
N ALA A 76 -7.58 -4.44 -14.35
CA ALA A 76 -7.89 -4.49 -12.92
C ALA A 76 -6.79 -5.17 -12.12
N ALA A 77 -6.21 -6.25 -12.63
CA ALA A 77 -5.08 -6.93 -12.00
C ALA A 77 -3.82 -6.05 -11.96
N GLU A 78 -3.61 -5.23 -13.00
CA GLU A 78 -2.50 -4.28 -13.03
C GLU A 78 -2.68 -3.09 -12.08
N GLN A 79 -3.91 -2.77 -11.73
CA GLN A 79 -4.25 -1.65 -10.85
C GLN A 79 -4.43 -2.06 -9.39
N ALA A 80 -4.45 -3.36 -9.08
CA ALA A 80 -4.58 -3.83 -7.71
C ALA A 80 -3.40 -3.36 -6.85
N ALA A 81 -3.69 -2.93 -5.64
CA ALA A 81 -2.68 -2.42 -4.72
C ALA A 81 -2.97 -2.79 -3.26
N CYS A 82 -1.91 -2.78 -2.46
CA CYS A 82 -2.00 -2.78 -1.02
C CYS A 82 -1.89 -1.35 -0.49
N LEU A 83 -2.65 -1.06 0.56
CA LEU A 83 -2.60 0.23 1.26
C LEU A 83 -1.90 0.03 2.60
N TYR A 84 -0.74 0.65 2.75
CA TYR A 84 0.04 0.67 3.98
C TYR A 84 -0.24 1.96 4.73
N LEU A 85 -0.80 1.85 5.93
CA LEU A 85 -0.96 3.00 6.80
C LEU A 85 0.35 3.26 7.53
N VAL A 86 0.84 4.47 7.40
CA VAL A 86 2.12 4.93 7.96
C VAL A 86 1.93 6.25 8.70
N ALA A 87 2.90 6.65 9.50
CA ALA A 87 2.82 7.90 10.24
C ALA A 87 2.59 9.11 9.31
N PRO A 88 1.87 10.15 9.78
CA PRO A 88 1.58 11.34 8.99
C PRO A 88 2.84 12.02 8.45
N GLY A 89 2.75 12.65 7.29
CA GLY A 89 3.88 13.31 6.62
C GLY A 89 4.60 12.45 5.59
N ALA A 90 4.28 11.17 5.51
CA ALA A 90 4.93 10.23 4.59
C ALA A 90 4.82 10.66 3.12
N LYS A 91 3.69 11.22 2.71
CA LYS A 91 3.51 11.70 1.33
C LYS A 91 4.51 12.79 0.97
N ASP A 92 4.73 13.74 1.87
CA ASP A 92 5.65 14.84 1.63
C ASP A 92 7.11 14.38 1.65
N ASP A 93 7.44 13.43 2.52
CA ASP A 93 8.79 12.92 2.70
C ASP A 93 9.19 11.87 1.64
N LEU A 94 8.23 11.23 0.99
CA LEU A 94 8.46 10.09 0.10
C LEU A 94 9.46 10.37 -1.03
N PRO A 95 9.38 11.49 -1.78
CA PRO A 95 10.34 11.75 -2.87
C PRO A 95 11.78 11.86 -2.38
N GLU A 96 12.00 12.56 -1.29
CA GLU A 96 13.33 12.76 -0.69
C GLU A 96 13.89 11.44 -0.12
N LEU A 97 13.04 10.65 0.54
CA LEU A 97 13.43 9.35 1.07
C LEU A 97 13.81 8.36 -0.04
N LEU A 98 13.08 8.36 -1.15
CA LEU A 98 13.41 7.52 -2.30
C LEU A 98 14.72 7.94 -2.94
N GLU A 99 14.98 9.23 -3.04
CA GLU A 99 16.25 9.75 -3.55
C GLU A 99 17.40 9.36 -2.62
N TRP A 100 17.23 9.49 -1.32
CA TRP A 100 18.22 9.11 -0.31
C TRP A 100 18.52 7.61 -0.31
N LEU A 101 17.57 6.77 -0.66
CA LEU A 101 17.71 5.31 -0.79
C LEU A 101 18.19 4.86 -2.18
N ASP A 102 18.63 5.78 -3.02
CA ASP A 102 19.05 5.51 -4.41
C ASP A 102 17.94 5.00 -5.35
N TRP A 103 16.69 5.28 -5.01
CA TRP A 103 15.52 4.97 -5.84
C TRP A 103 14.95 6.19 -6.55
N GLY A 104 15.55 7.37 -6.41
CA GLY A 104 15.12 8.59 -7.07
C GLY A 104 15.15 8.45 -8.59
N GLY A 105 14.12 8.96 -9.26
CA GLY A 105 13.98 8.89 -10.70
C GLY A 105 13.57 7.52 -11.25
N ILE A 106 13.39 6.51 -10.40
CA ILE A 106 12.88 5.19 -10.79
C ILE A 106 11.40 5.14 -10.49
N GLU A 107 10.60 4.86 -11.50
CA GLU A 107 9.14 4.74 -11.33
C GLU A 107 8.77 3.37 -10.77
N LEU A 108 8.65 3.30 -9.45
CA LEU A 108 8.34 2.07 -8.73
C LEU A 108 6.84 1.73 -8.71
N GLY A 109 5.99 2.64 -9.19
CA GLY A 109 4.55 2.52 -9.12
C GLY A 109 3.97 2.83 -7.73
N LEU A 110 4.78 3.38 -6.83
CA LEU A 110 4.33 3.81 -5.51
C LEU A 110 3.50 5.08 -5.60
N GLY A 111 2.41 5.13 -4.85
CA GLY A 111 1.62 6.33 -4.62
C GLY A 111 1.51 6.63 -3.13
N ALA A 112 1.15 7.84 -2.79
CA ALA A 112 0.91 8.23 -1.41
C ALA A 112 -0.27 9.18 -1.30
N TYR A 113 -1.00 9.06 -0.20
CA TYR A 113 -2.11 9.94 0.15
C TYR A 113 -1.81 10.58 1.51
N GLY A 114 -1.93 11.88 1.58
CA GLY A 114 -1.63 12.67 2.77
C GLY A 114 -2.73 13.67 3.10
N ALA A 115 -2.36 14.74 3.79
CA ALA A 115 -3.29 15.76 4.27
C ALA A 115 -4.23 16.28 3.18
N GLY A 116 -5.52 16.32 3.49
CA GLY A 116 -6.59 16.75 2.57
C GLY A 116 -7.07 15.67 1.62
N GLU A 117 -6.48 14.49 1.64
CA GLU A 117 -6.88 13.35 0.81
C GLU A 117 -7.60 12.29 1.64
N ARG A 118 -8.33 11.44 0.98
CA ARG A 118 -9.01 10.31 1.59
C ARG A 118 -8.90 9.08 0.72
N VAL A 119 -8.94 7.90 1.35
CA VAL A 119 -8.97 6.61 0.68
C VAL A 119 -10.17 5.81 1.14
N ARG A 120 -10.68 4.93 0.30
CA ARG A 120 -11.72 3.99 0.73
C ARG A 120 -11.17 3.08 1.82
N GLU A 121 -11.95 2.88 2.88
CA GLU A 121 -11.57 1.93 3.93
C GLU A 121 -11.50 0.52 3.33
N PRO A 122 -10.37 -0.19 3.49
CA PRO A 122 -10.26 -1.56 3.02
C PRO A 122 -11.29 -2.47 3.69
N ARG A 123 -11.92 -3.33 2.91
CA ARG A 123 -12.78 -4.40 3.46
C ARG A 123 -11.96 -5.58 3.93
N VAL A 124 -10.80 -5.78 3.32
CA VAL A 124 -9.89 -6.87 3.65
C VAL A 124 -8.60 -6.29 4.20
N TRP A 125 -8.28 -6.64 5.43
CA TRP A 125 -7.04 -6.28 6.07
C TRP A 125 -6.08 -7.47 6.03
N LEU A 126 -4.88 -7.22 5.51
CA LEU A 126 -3.80 -8.21 5.44
C LEU A 126 -2.96 -8.23 6.71
N HIS A 127 -2.91 -7.11 7.41
CA HIS A 127 -2.27 -6.97 8.73
C HIS A 127 -3.20 -6.18 9.64
N ASP A 128 -3.12 -6.45 10.94
CA ASP A 128 -4.05 -5.98 11.94
C ASP A 128 -4.22 -4.44 11.92
N PRO A 129 -5.44 -3.94 11.62
CA PRO A 129 -5.71 -2.51 11.57
C PRO A 129 -5.64 -1.81 12.93
N ARG A 130 -5.48 -2.55 14.03
CA ARG A 130 -5.31 -2.01 15.38
C ARG A 130 -3.84 -1.70 15.70
N THR A 131 -2.90 -2.11 14.86
CA THR A 131 -1.50 -1.79 15.05
C THR A 131 -1.24 -0.30 14.80
N PRO A 132 -0.30 0.33 15.52
CA PRO A 132 0.04 1.72 15.27
C PRO A 132 0.71 1.89 13.90
N ALA A 133 0.45 3.02 13.24
CA ALA A 133 1.07 3.35 11.97
C ALA A 133 2.57 3.66 12.17
N PRO A 134 3.48 2.91 11.52
CA PRO A 134 4.91 3.10 11.67
C PRO A 134 5.42 4.25 10.80
N GLU A 135 6.62 4.72 11.08
CA GLU A 135 7.33 5.63 10.19
C GLU A 135 7.61 4.96 8.82
N VAL A 136 7.33 5.67 7.74
CA VAL A 136 7.51 5.13 6.38
C VAL A 136 8.95 4.72 6.10
N VAL A 137 9.92 5.45 6.66
CA VAL A 137 11.35 5.17 6.46
C VAL A 137 11.73 3.75 6.89
N ALA A 138 11.10 3.23 7.94
CA ALA A 138 11.35 1.87 8.43
C ALA A 138 10.95 0.78 7.42
N LEU A 139 9.96 1.05 6.58
CA LEU A 139 9.38 0.08 5.64
C LEU A 139 9.85 0.29 4.21
N LEU A 140 10.28 1.49 3.88
CA LEU A 140 10.42 1.94 2.49
C LEU A 140 11.47 1.16 1.70
N ALA A 141 12.59 0.82 2.30
CA ALA A 141 13.64 0.06 1.62
C ALA A 141 13.14 -1.31 1.16
N THR A 142 12.43 -2.02 2.02
CA THR A 142 11.82 -3.33 1.69
C THR A 142 10.75 -3.20 0.62
N ILE A 143 9.89 -2.21 0.73
CA ILE A 143 8.82 -1.93 -0.24
C ILE A 143 9.43 -1.58 -1.61
N ALA A 144 10.41 -0.69 -1.66
CA ALA A 144 11.08 -0.30 -2.89
C ALA A 144 11.75 -1.49 -3.59
N GLN A 145 12.43 -2.35 -2.85
CA GLN A 145 13.03 -3.58 -3.39
C GLN A 145 11.99 -4.51 -4.01
N CYS A 146 10.85 -4.69 -3.35
CA CYS A 146 9.76 -5.51 -3.88
C CYS A 146 9.13 -4.91 -5.13
N CYS A 147 8.94 -3.59 -5.18
CA CYS A 147 8.46 -2.88 -6.36
C CYS A 147 9.44 -3.02 -7.54
N SER A 148 10.73 -2.87 -7.28
CA SER A 148 11.77 -3.08 -8.29
C SER A 148 11.75 -4.50 -8.85
N ARG A 149 11.66 -5.49 -7.98
CA ARG A 149 11.52 -6.89 -8.40
C ARG A 149 10.29 -7.11 -9.29
N ARG A 150 9.15 -6.52 -8.92
CA ARG A 150 7.94 -6.57 -9.74
C ARG A 150 8.18 -6.00 -11.13
N MET A 151 8.82 -4.85 -11.23
CA MET A 151 9.15 -4.22 -12.51
C MET A 151 10.04 -5.12 -13.38
N LEU A 152 11.08 -5.69 -12.79
CA LEU A 152 11.99 -6.60 -13.49
C LEU A 152 11.28 -7.84 -14.02
N LEU A 153 10.41 -8.45 -13.22
CA LEU A 153 9.64 -9.62 -13.64
C LEU A 153 8.66 -9.32 -14.77
N ARG A 154 8.09 -8.11 -14.80
CA ARG A 154 7.22 -7.67 -15.91
C ARG A 154 7.99 -7.36 -17.20
N ALA A 155 9.24 -6.93 -17.09
CA ALA A 155 10.09 -6.63 -18.23
C ALA A 155 10.70 -7.88 -18.86
N LEU A 156 10.66 -9.04 -18.20
CA LEU A 156 11.15 -10.29 -18.78
C LEU A 156 10.24 -10.73 -19.93
N PRO A 157 10.82 -11.09 -21.09
CA PRO A 157 10.03 -11.67 -22.17
C PRO A 157 9.39 -12.98 -21.68
N GLY A 158 8.10 -13.10 -21.91
CA GLY A 158 7.38 -14.35 -21.66
C GLY A 158 8.01 -15.53 -22.40
N PRO A 159 7.73 -16.76 -22.00
CA PRO A 159 8.25 -17.93 -22.68
C PRO A 159 7.84 -17.84 -24.16
N ARG A 160 8.83 -17.89 -25.05
CA ARG A 160 8.57 -17.97 -26.48
C ARG A 160 7.72 -19.21 -26.74
N PRO A 161 6.61 -19.08 -27.49
CA PRO A 161 5.92 -20.26 -27.92
C PRO A 161 6.91 -21.09 -28.73
N GLU A 162 7.18 -22.30 -28.24
CA GLU A 162 7.95 -23.26 -29.04
C GLU A 162 7.17 -23.53 -30.31
N ASN A 163 7.70 -23.03 -31.42
CA ASN A 163 7.25 -23.43 -32.75
C ASN A 163 7.58 -24.92 -32.90
N ARG A 164 6.57 -25.72 -32.75
CA ARG A 164 6.60 -27.09 -33.25
C ARG A 164 6.30 -27.09 -34.76
#